data_77a1cf0dbbe0c850d781ef310f1d0cf2
#
_entry.id   77a1cf0dbbe0c850d781ef310f1d0cf2
#
_cell.length_a   1.000
_cell.length_b   1.000
_cell.length_c   1.000
_cell.angle_alpha   90.00
_cell.angle_beta   90.00
_cell.angle_gamma   90.00
#
_symmetry.space_group_name_H-M   'P 1'
#
loop_
_entity.id
_entity.type
_entity.pdbx_description
1 polymer ?
#
loop_
_entity_poly.entity_id
_entity_poly.type
_entity_poly.pdbx_seq_one_letter_code
_entity_poly.pdbx_strand_id
1 'polypeptide(L)' 'MEDDEFLTKCVVDPAKRTFYLYSSEGDEKQVDCDNVEEFMNVLQIVRKLCPEERLAYTNPL' A
#
# COMPACT_ATOMS: atom_id res chain seq x y z
N MET A 1 15.21 -18.09 -2.70
CA MET A 1 14.64 -17.86 -2.78
C MET A 1 14.02 -17.00 -3.20
N GLU A 2 13.88 -16.96 -3.75
CA GLU A 2 13.33 -16.10 -3.99
C GLU A 2 12.18 -16.07 -3.73
N ASP A 3 12.01 -15.62 -3.39
CA ASP A 3 10.75 -15.38 -2.86
C ASP A 3 9.81 -14.95 -3.91
N ASP A 4 8.74 -15.64 -4.06
CA ASP A 4 7.77 -15.34 -5.10
C ASP A 4 6.66 -14.44 -4.62
N GLU A 5 6.71 -14.05 -3.36
CA GLU A 5 5.65 -13.22 -2.83
C GLU A 5 5.80 -11.77 -3.32
N PHE A 6 4.72 -11.19 -3.74
CA PHE A 6 4.71 -9.80 -4.17
C PHE A 6 3.33 -9.22 -3.95
N LEU A 7 3.24 -7.90 -4.03
CA LEU A 7 1.97 -7.22 -3.81
C LEU A 7 1.13 -7.28 -5.06
N THR A 8 -0.04 -7.85 -4.94
CA THR A 8 -0.96 -7.93 -6.07
C THR A 8 -1.90 -6.74 -6.12
N LYS A 9 -2.09 -6.06 -4.98
CA LYS A 9 -2.95 -4.91 -4.91
C LYS A 9 -2.58 -4.07 -3.72
N CYS A 10 -2.64 -2.77 -3.89
CA CYS A 10 -2.40 -1.83 -2.81
C CYS A 10 -3.51 -0.80 -2.82
N VAL A 11 -4.11 -0.55 -1.67
CA VAL A 11 -5.13 0.47 -1.53
C VAL A 11 -4.60 1.54 -0.59
N VAL A 12 -4.66 2.78 -1.03
CA VAL A 12 -4.15 3.91 -0.26
C VAL A 12 -5.33 4.75 0.19
N ASP A 13 -5.41 4.99 1.48
CA ASP A 13 -6.46 5.82 2.07
C ASP A 13 -5.83 7.10 2.58
N PRO A 14 -5.81 8.18 1.79
CA PRO A 14 -5.15 9.42 2.20
C PRO A 14 -5.83 10.08 3.40
N ALA A 15 -7.13 9.91 3.52
CA ALA A 15 -7.85 10.55 4.61
C ALA A 15 -7.47 9.96 5.95
N LYS A 16 -7.21 8.67 5.98
CA LYS A 16 -6.83 7.98 7.21
C LYS A 16 -5.33 7.72 7.30
N ARG A 17 -4.59 8.11 6.27
CA ARG A 17 -3.15 7.87 6.20
C ARG A 17 -2.85 6.38 6.44
N THR A 18 -3.61 5.53 5.75
CA THR A 18 -3.53 4.08 5.94
C THR A 18 -3.32 3.40 4.60
N PHE A 19 -2.56 2.32 4.62
CA PHE A 19 -2.32 1.51 3.43
C PHE A 19 -2.84 0.11 3.68
N TYR A 20 -3.50 -0.46 2.68
CA TYR A 20 -3.94 -1.85 2.72
C TYR A 20 -3.20 -2.60 1.64
N LEU A 21 -2.37 -3.54 2.04
CA LEU A 21 -1.49 -4.26 1.13
C LEU A 21 -1.96 -5.70 1.02
N TYR A 22 -2.11 -6.17 -0.20
CA TYR A 22 -2.54 -7.53 -0.47
C TYR A 22 -1.44 -8.25 -1.22
N SER A 23 -1.07 -9.42 -0.73
CA SER A 23 0.01 -10.18 -1.32
C SER A 23 -0.51 -11.25 -2.28
N SER A 24 0.42 -11.81 -3.05
CA SER A 24 0.07 -12.87 -4.00
C SER A 24 -0.38 -14.14 -3.28
N GLU A 25 -0.09 -14.24 -2.00
CA GLU A 25 -0.47 -15.43 -1.24
C GLU A 25 -1.77 -15.24 -0.48
N GLY A 26 -2.44 -14.12 -0.69
CA GLY A 26 -3.71 -13.91 -0.06
C GLY A 26 -3.65 -13.21 1.29
N ASP A 27 -2.49 -12.79 1.69
CA ASP A 27 -2.34 -12.08 2.95
C ASP A 27 -2.70 -10.62 2.79
N GLU A 28 -3.24 -10.04 3.85
CA GLU A 28 -3.59 -8.64 3.87
C GLU A 28 -2.87 -8.00 5.05
N LYS A 29 -2.28 -6.82 4.81
CA LYS A 29 -1.59 -6.10 5.86
C LYS A 29 -2.03 -4.65 5.82
N GLN A 30 -2.28 -4.10 7.00
CA GLN A 30 -2.67 -2.71 7.14
C GLN A 30 -1.55 -1.94 7.79
N VAL A 31 -1.20 -0.80 7.20
CA VAL A 31 -0.13 0.06 7.71
C VAL A 31 -0.74 1.42 8.00
N ASP A 32 -0.70 1.82 9.27
CA ASP A 32 -1.20 3.13 9.69
C ASP A 32 -0.03 4.08 9.90
N CYS A 33 -0.17 5.29 9.42
CA CYS A 33 0.85 6.31 9.57
C CYS A 33 0.36 7.40 10.52
N ASP A 34 1.27 7.90 11.36
CA ASP A 34 0.89 8.86 12.37
C ASP A 34 0.79 10.29 11.83
N ASN A 35 1.54 10.58 10.77
CA ASN A 35 1.54 11.93 10.23
C ASN A 35 1.76 11.87 8.72
N VAL A 36 1.66 13.04 8.09
CA VAL A 36 1.74 13.12 6.65
C VAL A 36 3.14 12.76 6.16
N GLU A 37 4.16 13.15 6.89
CA GLU A 37 5.52 12.86 6.46
C GLU A 37 5.75 11.35 6.40
N GLU A 38 5.31 10.65 7.41
CA GLU A 38 5.45 9.20 7.41
C GLU A 38 4.61 8.58 6.31
N PHE A 39 3.42 9.13 6.09
CA PHE A 39 2.56 8.64 5.02
C PHE A 39 3.24 8.77 3.67
N MET A 40 3.87 9.89 3.40
CA MET A 40 4.53 10.11 2.13
C MET A 40 5.72 9.17 1.95
N ASN A 41 6.44 8.91 3.04
CA ASN A 41 7.58 7.99 2.96
C ASN A 41 7.13 6.58 2.62
N VAL A 42 6.07 6.12 3.29
CA VAL A 42 5.54 4.78 3.02
C VAL A 42 4.97 4.71 1.61
N LEU A 43 4.33 5.78 1.17
CA LEU A 43 3.75 5.81 -0.16
C LEU A 43 4.81 5.61 -1.23
N GLN A 44 5.98 6.23 -1.05
CA GLN A 44 7.06 6.07 -2.01
C GLN A 44 7.50 4.62 -2.09
N ILE A 45 7.56 3.96 -0.95
CA ILE A 45 7.96 2.56 -0.90
C ILE A 45 6.91 1.69 -1.58
N VAL A 46 5.65 1.94 -1.27
CA VAL A 46 4.56 1.16 -1.84
C VAL A 46 4.52 1.31 -3.36
N ARG A 47 4.76 2.52 -3.85
CA ARG A 47 4.73 2.74 -5.29
C ARG A 47 5.86 2.01 -6.01
N LYS A 48 6.94 1.70 -5.30
CA LYS A 48 8.01 0.92 -5.90
C LYS A 48 7.70 -0.57 -5.89
N LEU A 49 6.93 -1.02 -4.91
CA LEU A 49 6.66 -2.43 -4.74
C LEU A 49 5.40 -2.87 -5.49
N CYS A 50 4.51 -1.95 -5.78
CA CYS A 50 3.24 -2.28 -6.40
C CYS A 50 3.09 -1.50 -7.71
N PRO A 51 2.82 -2.19 -8.82
CA PRO A 51 2.64 -1.49 -10.09
C PRO A 51 1.51 -0.47 -9.97
N GLU A 52 1.68 0.61 -10.69
CA GLU A 52 0.71 1.69 -10.63
C GLU A 52 -0.69 1.22 -11.03
N GLU A 53 -0.75 0.28 -11.96
CA GLU A 53 -2.05 -0.22 -12.41
C GLU A 53 -2.77 -1.01 -11.32
N ARG A 54 -2.04 -1.45 -10.30
CA ARG A 54 -2.63 -2.20 -9.19
C ARG A 54 -2.69 -1.38 -7.92
N LEU A 55 -2.33 -0.12 -8.01
CA LEU A 55 -2.35 0.79 -6.90
C LEU A 55 -3.64 1.61 -6.98
N ALA A 56 -4.46 1.50 -5.95
CA ALA A 56 -5.74 2.18 -5.91
C ALA A 56 -5.76 3.18 -4.78
N TYR A 57 -6.47 4.26 -4.98
CA TYR A 57 -6.66 5.26 -3.95
C TYR A 57 -8.13 5.32 -3.59
N THR A 58 -8.42 5.31 -2.30
CA THR A 58 -9.79 5.51 -1.89
C THR A 58 -10.12 6.98 -2.04
N ASN A 59 -11.37 7.23 -2.37
CA ASN A 59 -11.85 8.60 -2.48
C ASN A 59 -12.70 8.88 -1.25
N PRO A 60 -12.24 9.77 -0.38
CA PRO A 60 -12.94 9.99 0.88
C PRO A 60 -14.26 10.73 0.75
N LEU A 61 -14.59 11.19 -0.41
CA LEU A 61 -15.85 11.90 -0.57
C LEU A 61 -17.06 11.04 -0.32
#